data_2e9f734a5bc900e166e617962d8baafd
#
_entry.id   2e9f734a5bc900e166e617962d8baafd
#
_cell.length_a   1.000
_cell.length_b   1.000
_cell.length_c   1.000
_cell.angle_alpha   90.00
_cell.angle_beta   90.00
_cell.angle_gamma   90.00
#
_symmetry.space_group_name_H-M   'P 1'
#
loop_
_entity.id
_entity.type
_entity.pdbx_description
1 polymer ?
#
loop_
_entity_poly.entity_id
_entity_poly.type
_entity_poly.pdbx_seq_one_letter_code
_entity_poly.pdbx_strand_id
1 'polypeptide(L)'
;MTEQSPFLVQVNQAFNVPAPDAFVLEGFSADTTHPNIPVRKDEYVFRKEDLRDVLAFLSHPDGDGLYITGPTGCGKTSLICQVASRLNWPVQQITAHGRLELSDLIGHHTLVNGNMTFVYGPLALAVKHGHLLIINEMDLAEPAELAGLNDILEGAP
;
A
#
# COMPACT_ATOMS: atom_id res chain seq x y z
N MET A 1 -7.55 2.84 -22.05
CA MET A 1 -6.71 2.92 -20.85
C MET A 1 -5.80 4.11 -21.08
N THR A 2 -6.06 5.23 -20.44
CA THR A 2 -5.16 6.39 -20.44
C THR A 2 -3.95 6.00 -19.58
N GLU A 3 -2.79 5.80 -20.21
CA GLU A 3 -1.51 5.77 -19.52
C GLU A 3 -1.36 7.11 -18.79
N GLN A 4 -1.66 7.14 -17.52
CA GLN A 4 -1.28 8.27 -16.69
C GLN A 4 0.23 8.14 -16.50
N SER A 5 0.97 9.09 -17.07
CA SER A 5 2.41 9.21 -16.80
C SER A 5 2.62 9.27 -15.28
N PRO A 6 3.59 8.54 -14.74
CA PRO A 6 3.85 8.55 -13.31
C PRO A 6 4.14 10.00 -12.85
N PHE A 7 3.50 10.40 -11.76
CA PHE A 7 3.79 11.69 -11.15
C PHE A 7 5.01 11.53 -10.24
N LEU A 8 6.08 12.28 -10.53
CA LEU A 8 7.31 12.20 -9.77
C LEU A 8 7.30 13.22 -8.62
N VAL A 9 7.50 12.72 -7.42
CA VAL A 9 7.54 13.52 -6.18
C VAL A 9 8.99 13.65 -5.71
N GLN A 10 9.46 14.87 -5.49
CA GLN A 10 10.78 15.13 -4.92
C GLN A 10 10.79 14.79 -3.43
N VAL A 11 11.65 13.84 -3.04
CA VAL A 11 11.71 13.31 -1.67
C VAL A 11 12.11 14.37 -0.65
N ASN A 12 13.09 15.21 -0.96
CA ASN A 12 13.53 16.27 -0.06
C ASN A 12 12.41 17.27 0.30
N GLN A 13 11.54 17.59 -0.65
CA GLN A 13 10.42 18.52 -0.44
C GLN A 13 9.25 17.84 0.27
N ALA A 14 8.88 16.63 -0.18
CA ALA A 14 7.72 15.92 0.34
C ALA A 14 7.90 15.51 1.82
N PHE A 15 9.13 15.15 2.20
CA PHE A 15 9.44 14.60 3.53
C PHE A 15 10.26 15.58 4.40
N ASN A 16 10.66 16.72 3.87
CA ASN A 16 11.52 17.71 4.55
C ASN A 16 12.81 17.06 5.12
N VAL A 17 13.49 16.29 4.27
CA VAL A 17 14.74 15.58 4.61
C VAL A 17 15.88 16.01 3.69
N PRO A 18 17.14 15.96 4.13
CA PRO A 18 18.29 16.23 3.29
C PRO A 18 18.47 15.07 2.30
N ALA A 19 17.94 15.23 1.09
CA ALA A 19 18.10 14.29 -0.01
C ALA A 19 18.45 15.07 -1.30
N PRO A 20 19.19 14.45 -2.26
CA PRO A 20 19.44 15.06 -3.55
C PRO A 20 18.15 15.42 -4.28
N ASP A 21 18.14 16.55 -5.00
CA ASP A 21 16.97 16.97 -5.81
C ASP A 21 16.62 15.94 -6.90
N ALA A 22 17.59 15.16 -7.34
CA ALA A 22 17.39 14.09 -8.30
C ALA A 22 16.70 12.85 -7.70
N PHE A 23 16.57 12.77 -6.37
CA PHE A 23 15.89 11.65 -5.73
C PHE A 23 14.38 11.88 -5.75
N VAL A 24 13.72 11.20 -6.68
CA VAL A 24 12.27 11.25 -6.89
C VAL A 24 11.66 9.88 -6.70
N LEU A 25 10.42 9.86 -6.27
CA LEU A 25 9.60 8.66 -6.17
C LEU A 25 8.34 8.82 -7.03
N GLU A 26 7.85 7.71 -7.53
CA GLU A 26 6.54 7.69 -8.15
C GLU A 26 5.46 7.92 -7.11
N GLY A 27 4.41 8.59 -7.52
CA GLY A 27 3.25 8.89 -6.70
C GLY A 27 2.05 9.22 -7.57
N PHE A 28 1.01 9.73 -6.97
CA PHE A 28 -0.15 10.24 -7.70
C PHE A 28 -0.14 11.76 -7.74
N SER A 29 -0.73 12.33 -8.79
CA SER A 29 -0.85 13.78 -8.92
C SER A 29 -1.53 14.39 -7.70
N ALA A 30 -1.09 15.58 -7.27
CA ALA A 30 -1.71 16.32 -6.17
C ALA A 30 -3.20 16.63 -6.41
N ASP A 31 -3.64 16.67 -7.66
CA ASP A 31 -5.04 16.88 -8.05
C ASP A 31 -5.88 15.60 -7.93
N THR A 32 -5.23 14.45 -7.72
CA THR A 32 -5.95 13.19 -7.54
C THR A 32 -6.62 13.18 -6.16
N THR A 33 -7.94 13.15 -6.16
CA THR A 33 -8.73 12.97 -4.94
C THR A 33 -9.23 11.54 -4.88
N HIS A 34 -8.87 10.82 -3.84
CA HIS A 34 -9.32 9.45 -3.62
C HIS A 34 -9.62 9.23 -2.13
N PRO A 35 -10.75 8.58 -1.76
CA PRO A 35 -11.13 8.40 -0.36
C PRO A 35 -10.11 7.59 0.45
N ASN A 36 -9.31 6.76 -0.21
CA ASN A 36 -8.30 5.92 0.44
C ASN A 36 -6.92 6.59 0.51
N ILE A 37 -6.77 7.87 0.13
CA ILE A 37 -5.54 8.60 0.40
C ILE A 37 -5.52 8.93 1.89
N PRO A 38 -4.49 8.48 2.64
CA PRO A 38 -4.43 8.76 4.07
C PRO A 38 -4.32 10.26 4.36
N VAL A 39 -4.95 10.68 5.45
CA VAL A 39 -4.86 12.08 5.89
C VAL A 39 -3.43 12.42 6.30
N ARG A 40 -2.85 13.43 5.68
CA ARG A 40 -1.54 13.95 6.03
C ARG A 40 -1.59 14.63 7.41
N LYS A 41 -0.63 14.27 8.25
CA LYS A 41 -0.39 14.92 9.55
C LYS A 41 0.93 15.67 9.46
N ASP A 42 0.87 17.00 9.46
CA ASP A 42 2.06 17.82 9.30
C ASP A 42 3.00 17.75 10.51
N GLU A 43 2.43 17.50 11.70
CA GLU A 43 3.19 17.30 12.94
C GLU A 43 3.86 15.91 13.05
N TYR A 44 3.64 15.00 12.09
CA TYR A 44 4.23 13.68 12.14
C TYR A 44 5.74 13.73 11.91
N VAL A 45 6.50 13.23 12.88
CA VAL A 45 7.96 13.17 12.83
C VAL A 45 8.40 11.79 12.40
N PHE A 46 9.03 11.70 11.23
CA PHE A 46 9.63 10.47 10.75
C PHE A 46 10.92 10.13 11.50
N ARG A 47 11.09 8.88 11.88
CA ARG A 47 12.39 8.35 12.23
C ARG A 47 13.21 8.18 10.96
N LYS A 48 14.42 8.75 10.93
CA LYS A 48 15.23 8.82 9.70
C LYS A 48 15.54 7.45 9.11
N GLU A 49 15.84 6.47 9.96
CA GLU A 49 16.19 5.12 9.54
C GLU A 49 14.98 4.41 8.92
N ASP A 50 13.86 4.41 9.64
CA ASP A 50 12.62 3.78 9.16
C ASP A 50 12.13 4.41 7.84
N LEU A 51 12.18 5.74 7.75
CA LEU A 51 11.82 6.46 6.53
C LEU A 51 12.74 6.09 5.37
N ARG A 52 14.06 6.07 5.59
CA ARG A 52 15.05 5.71 4.58
C ARG A 52 14.77 4.33 4.00
N ASP A 53 14.49 3.35 4.86
CA ASP A 53 14.29 1.97 4.45
C ASP A 53 12.97 1.82 3.64
N VAL A 54 11.90 2.51 4.06
CA VAL A 54 10.65 2.54 3.28
C VAL A 54 10.83 3.23 1.93
N LEU A 55 11.53 4.38 1.88
CA LEU A 55 11.76 5.09 0.62
C LEU A 55 12.67 4.29 -0.33
N ALA A 56 13.66 3.58 0.21
CA ALA A 56 14.52 2.69 -0.58
C ALA A 56 13.71 1.55 -1.21
N PHE A 57 12.82 0.92 -0.45
CA PHE A 57 11.91 -0.10 -0.97
C PHE A 57 11.00 0.47 -2.07
N LEU A 58 10.37 1.61 -1.84
CA LEU A 58 9.47 2.22 -2.83
C LEU A 58 10.18 2.68 -4.11
N SER A 59 11.49 2.92 -4.04
CA SER A 59 12.30 3.27 -5.23
C SER A 59 12.53 2.08 -6.15
N HIS A 60 12.62 0.85 -5.61
CA HIS A 60 12.91 -0.37 -6.35
C HIS A 60 12.19 -1.55 -5.69
N PRO A 61 10.87 -1.65 -5.83
CA PRO A 61 10.11 -2.73 -5.20
C PRO A 61 10.35 -4.10 -5.85
N ASP A 62 10.74 -4.14 -7.12
CA ASP A 62 11.12 -5.34 -7.91
C ASP A 62 10.18 -6.56 -7.74
N GLY A 63 8.91 -6.31 -7.44
CA GLY A 63 7.90 -7.34 -7.16
C GLY A 63 7.89 -7.85 -5.71
N ASP A 64 8.77 -7.34 -4.86
CA ASP A 64 8.85 -7.75 -3.46
C ASP A 64 7.81 -7.07 -2.57
N GLY A 65 7.55 -7.67 -1.39
CA GLY A 65 6.77 -7.09 -0.31
C GLY A 65 7.66 -6.56 0.81
N LEU A 66 7.30 -5.41 1.41
CA LEU A 66 7.98 -4.89 2.58
C LEU A 66 7.36 -5.46 3.87
N TYR A 67 8.13 -6.23 4.63
CA TYR A 67 7.71 -6.76 5.92
C TYR A 67 8.26 -5.90 7.08
N ILE A 68 7.35 -5.28 7.86
CA ILE A 68 7.70 -4.39 8.96
C ILE A 68 7.35 -5.05 10.29
N THR A 69 8.35 -5.27 11.13
CA THR A 69 8.21 -5.87 12.46
C THR A 69 8.39 -4.84 13.56
N GLY A 70 7.86 -5.14 14.73
CA GLY A 70 8.04 -4.32 15.92
C GLY A 70 6.85 -4.41 16.88
N PRO A 71 6.99 -3.89 18.11
CA PRO A 71 5.93 -3.94 19.11
C PRO A 71 4.61 -3.32 18.64
N THR A 72 3.51 -3.80 19.22
CA THR A 72 2.20 -3.19 19.00
C THR A 72 2.21 -1.73 19.43
N GLY A 73 1.62 -0.85 18.62
CA GLY A 73 1.56 0.59 18.91
C GLY A 73 2.83 1.38 18.59
N CYS A 74 3.91 0.77 18.07
CA CYS A 74 5.13 1.51 17.70
C CYS A 74 5.01 2.37 16.43
N GLY A 75 3.87 2.35 15.76
CA GLY A 75 3.58 3.25 14.63
C GLY A 75 3.86 2.68 13.25
N LYS A 76 4.00 1.37 13.07
CA LYS A 76 4.26 0.70 11.78
C LYS A 76 3.29 1.16 10.67
N THR A 77 2.00 0.98 10.89
CA THR A 77 0.96 1.38 9.93
C THR A 77 0.93 2.90 9.72
N SER A 78 1.14 3.67 10.80
CA SER A 78 1.18 5.13 10.72
C SER A 78 2.33 5.63 9.85
N LEU A 79 3.49 4.99 9.91
CA LEU A 79 4.64 5.29 9.07
C LEU A 79 4.26 5.19 7.59
N ILE A 80 3.73 4.04 7.17
CA ILE A 80 3.36 3.81 5.76
C ILE A 80 2.23 4.75 5.32
N CYS A 81 1.20 4.94 6.15
CA CYS A 81 0.13 5.90 5.84
C CYS A 81 0.66 7.34 5.69
N GLN A 82 1.62 7.76 6.51
CA GLN A 82 2.20 9.09 6.41
C GLN A 82 3.17 9.23 5.22
N VAL A 83 3.83 8.16 4.79
CA VAL A 83 4.58 8.13 3.54
C VAL A 83 3.61 8.22 2.36
N ALA A 84 2.59 7.38 2.32
CA ALA A 84 1.57 7.37 1.27
C ALA A 84 0.87 8.73 1.12
N SER A 85 0.53 9.39 2.24
CA SER A 85 -0.11 10.72 2.20
C SER A 85 0.76 11.80 1.55
N ARG A 86 2.10 11.72 1.66
CA ARG A 86 3.03 12.68 1.05
C ARG A 86 3.29 12.39 -0.43
N LEU A 87 3.09 11.15 -0.84
CA LEU A 87 3.13 10.71 -2.23
C LEU A 87 1.76 10.78 -2.91
N ASN A 88 0.73 11.24 -2.20
CA ASN A 88 -0.68 11.25 -2.62
C ASN A 88 -1.16 9.87 -3.08
N TRP A 89 -0.66 8.80 -2.45
CA TRP A 89 -0.86 7.41 -2.86
C TRP A 89 -2.03 6.78 -2.13
N PRO A 90 -3.07 6.29 -2.83
CA PRO A 90 -4.18 5.59 -2.20
C PRO A 90 -3.71 4.28 -1.55
N VAL A 91 -4.27 3.97 -0.38
CA VAL A 91 -3.93 2.79 0.40
C VAL A 91 -5.16 1.90 0.55
N GLN A 92 -5.01 0.65 0.17
CA GLN A 92 -5.93 -0.42 0.55
C GLN A 92 -5.40 -1.06 1.82
N GLN A 93 -6.28 -1.27 2.80
CA GLN A 93 -5.87 -1.78 4.10
C GLN A 93 -6.79 -2.89 4.56
N ILE A 94 -6.19 -3.97 5.05
CA ILE A 94 -6.90 -5.09 5.67
C ILE A 94 -6.14 -5.53 6.93
N THR A 95 -6.85 -6.10 7.89
CA THR A 95 -6.24 -6.71 9.07
C THR A 95 -6.43 -8.21 8.99
N ALA A 96 -5.32 -8.95 9.02
CA ALA A 96 -5.35 -10.39 9.01
C ALA A 96 -5.89 -10.95 10.34
N HIS A 97 -6.56 -12.07 10.26
CA HIS A 97 -7.08 -12.85 11.38
C HIS A 97 -7.19 -14.31 10.96
N GLY A 98 -7.34 -15.23 11.91
CA GLY A 98 -7.33 -16.67 11.64
C GLY A 98 -8.48 -17.23 10.77
N ARG A 99 -9.32 -16.36 10.21
CA ARG A 99 -10.38 -16.72 9.24
C ARG A 99 -10.28 -15.88 7.97
N LEU A 100 -9.17 -15.17 7.77
CA LEU A 100 -8.95 -14.42 6.55
C LEU A 100 -8.72 -15.42 5.41
N GLU A 101 -9.54 -15.36 4.37
CA GLU A 101 -9.42 -16.18 3.18
C GLU A 101 -8.87 -15.36 2.02
N LEU A 102 -8.22 -16.01 1.07
CA LEU A 102 -7.72 -15.35 -0.16
C LEU A 102 -8.86 -14.66 -0.93
N SER A 103 -10.08 -15.22 -0.85
CA SER A 103 -11.30 -14.62 -1.41
C SER A 103 -11.62 -13.23 -0.81
N ASP A 104 -11.29 -12.98 0.45
CA ASP A 104 -11.48 -11.66 1.09
C ASP A 104 -10.53 -10.61 0.50
N LEU A 105 -9.35 -11.05 0.09
CA LEU A 105 -8.35 -10.20 -0.54
C LEU A 105 -8.64 -9.93 -2.01
N ILE A 106 -9.08 -10.94 -2.75
CA ILE A 106 -9.35 -10.85 -4.20
C ILE A 106 -10.73 -10.27 -4.46
N GLY A 107 -11.76 -10.77 -3.76
CA GLY A 107 -13.14 -10.38 -3.93
C GLY A 107 -14.09 -11.57 -4.13
N HIS A 108 -15.36 -11.28 -4.17
CA HIS A 108 -16.42 -12.29 -4.26
C HIS A 108 -17.60 -11.81 -5.11
N HIS A 109 -18.40 -12.75 -5.58
CA HIS A 109 -19.64 -12.43 -6.25
C HIS A 109 -20.74 -12.13 -5.24
N THR A 110 -21.50 -11.08 -5.48
CA THR A 110 -22.69 -10.73 -4.70
C THR A 110 -23.88 -10.45 -5.61
N LEU A 111 -25.06 -10.58 -5.06
CA LEU A 111 -26.31 -10.30 -5.79
C LEU A 111 -26.75 -8.85 -5.48
N VAL A 112 -26.73 -8.01 -6.51
CA VAL A 112 -27.19 -6.61 -6.41
C VAL A 112 -28.34 -6.43 -7.37
N ASN A 113 -29.53 -6.07 -6.85
CA ASN A 113 -30.74 -5.85 -7.64
C ASN A 113 -31.07 -7.00 -8.60
N GLY A 114 -30.85 -8.25 -8.18
CA GLY A 114 -31.11 -9.45 -8.98
C GLY A 114 -30.01 -9.81 -10.00
N ASN A 115 -28.94 -9.02 -10.09
CA ASN A 115 -27.79 -9.30 -10.95
C ASN A 115 -26.58 -9.74 -10.14
N MET A 116 -25.86 -10.74 -10.66
CA MET A 116 -24.60 -11.19 -10.06
C MET A 116 -23.51 -10.15 -10.40
N THR A 117 -22.90 -9.55 -9.38
CA THR A 117 -21.85 -8.55 -9.53
C THR A 117 -20.62 -8.99 -8.74
N PHE A 118 -19.44 -8.87 -9.33
CA PHE A 118 -18.18 -9.12 -8.63
C PHE A 118 -17.74 -7.88 -7.85
N VAL A 119 -17.55 -8.03 -6.54
CA VAL A 119 -17.02 -6.99 -5.66
C VAL A 119 -15.55 -7.28 -5.42
N TYR A 120 -14.69 -6.36 -5.85
CA TYR A 120 -13.23 -6.50 -5.71
C TYR A 120 -12.80 -6.33 -4.25
N GLY A 121 -11.94 -7.22 -3.79
CA GLY A 121 -11.25 -7.12 -2.51
C GLY A 121 -10.07 -6.12 -2.56
N PRO A 122 -9.45 -5.83 -1.41
CA PRO A 122 -8.39 -4.82 -1.30
C PRO A 122 -7.15 -5.14 -2.13
N LEU A 123 -6.75 -6.40 -2.26
CA LEU A 123 -5.63 -6.81 -3.11
C LEU A 123 -5.95 -6.55 -4.59
N ALA A 124 -7.11 -7.01 -5.06
CA ALA A 124 -7.51 -6.80 -6.45
C ALA A 124 -7.65 -5.31 -6.81
N LEU A 125 -8.15 -4.48 -5.88
CA LEU A 125 -8.19 -3.03 -6.05
C LEU A 125 -6.79 -2.42 -6.10
N ALA A 126 -5.89 -2.87 -5.23
CA ALA A 126 -4.51 -2.39 -5.20
C ALA A 126 -3.79 -2.68 -6.53
N VAL A 127 -3.84 -3.92 -6.99
CA VAL A 127 -3.23 -4.33 -8.26
C VAL A 127 -3.86 -3.62 -9.46
N LYS A 128 -5.19 -3.53 -9.49
CA LYS A 128 -5.93 -2.91 -10.60
C LYS A 128 -5.64 -1.42 -10.77
N HIS A 129 -5.44 -0.71 -9.69
CA HIS A 129 -5.32 0.76 -9.67
C HIS A 129 -3.94 1.26 -9.27
N GLY A 130 -2.98 0.39 -8.99
CA GLY A 130 -1.64 0.74 -8.54
C GLY A 130 -1.63 1.36 -7.14
N HIS A 131 -2.52 0.92 -6.25
CA HIS A 131 -2.58 1.40 -4.87
C HIS A 131 -1.60 0.62 -3.98
N LEU A 132 -1.18 1.21 -2.87
CA LEU A 132 -0.48 0.47 -1.83
C LEU A 132 -1.44 -0.47 -1.11
N LEU A 133 -1.01 -1.72 -0.85
CA LEU A 133 -1.74 -2.66 0.01
C LEU A 133 -1.01 -2.79 1.34
N ILE A 134 -1.73 -2.58 2.44
CA ILE A 134 -1.25 -2.84 3.81
C ILE A 134 -2.03 -4.01 4.38
N ILE A 135 -1.32 -5.07 4.76
CA ILE A 135 -1.88 -6.19 5.52
C ILE A 135 -1.35 -6.08 6.94
N ASN A 136 -2.21 -5.67 7.88
CA ASN A 136 -1.87 -5.59 9.29
C ASN A 136 -1.99 -6.96 9.96
N GLU A 137 -1.22 -7.19 11.03
CA GLU A 137 -1.26 -8.39 11.88
C GLU A 137 -1.12 -9.69 11.08
N MET A 138 -0.22 -9.69 10.09
CA MET A 138 -0.05 -10.78 9.13
C MET A 138 0.33 -12.12 9.78
N ASP A 139 0.89 -12.08 10.98
CA ASP A 139 1.20 -13.22 11.83
C ASP A 139 -0.04 -13.98 12.35
N LEU A 140 -1.22 -13.36 12.27
CA LEU A 140 -2.49 -13.99 12.64
C LEU A 140 -3.17 -14.75 11.47
N ALA A 141 -2.65 -14.62 10.26
CA ALA A 141 -3.18 -15.31 9.09
C ALA A 141 -2.75 -16.78 9.07
N GLU A 142 -3.60 -17.65 8.53
CA GLU A 142 -3.26 -19.05 8.33
C GLU A 142 -2.16 -19.19 7.25
N PRO A 143 -1.11 -20.02 7.48
CA PRO A 143 -0.02 -20.19 6.53
C PRO A 143 -0.45 -20.63 5.13
N ALA A 144 -1.53 -21.39 5.02
CA ALA A 144 -2.06 -21.86 3.75
C ALA A 144 -2.61 -20.70 2.89
N GLU A 145 -3.25 -19.72 3.51
CA GLU A 145 -3.76 -18.51 2.83
C GLU A 145 -2.61 -17.59 2.39
N LEU A 146 -1.54 -17.52 3.19
CA LEU A 146 -0.33 -16.77 2.83
C LEU A 146 0.40 -17.40 1.63
N ALA A 147 0.38 -18.73 1.50
CA ALA A 147 0.98 -19.41 0.34
C ALA A 147 0.27 -19.01 -0.97
N GLY A 148 -1.07 -18.93 -0.96
CA GLY A 148 -1.83 -18.43 -2.11
C GLY A 148 -1.54 -16.96 -2.47
N LEU A 149 -1.17 -16.15 -1.49
CA LEU A 149 -0.76 -14.76 -1.71
C LEU A 149 0.60 -14.68 -2.42
N ASN A 150 1.55 -15.57 -2.09
CA ASN A 150 2.87 -15.61 -2.72
C ASN A 150 2.76 -15.81 -4.23
N ASP A 151 1.92 -16.72 -4.70
CA ASP A 151 1.72 -16.97 -6.13
C ASP A 151 1.30 -15.70 -6.88
N ILE A 152 0.48 -14.86 -6.23
CA ILE A 152 0.03 -13.58 -6.81
C ILE A 152 1.17 -12.55 -6.80
N LEU A 153 1.93 -12.47 -5.72
CA LEU A 153 3.04 -11.51 -5.59
C LEU A 153 4.21 -11.85 -6.51
N GLU A 154 4.49 -13.13 -6.73
CA GLU A 154 5.53 -13.59 -7.64
C GLU A 154 5.15 -13.46 -9.13
N GLY A 155 3.92 -13.01 -9.41
CA GLY A 155 3.44 -12.80 -10.77
C GLY A 155 3.24 -14.13 -11.53
N ALA A 156 2.87 -15.19 -10.84
CA ALA A 156 2.50 -16.45 -11.46
C ALA A 156 1.34 -16.23 -12.45
N PRO A 157 1.40 -16.81 -13.66
CA PRO A 157 0.40 -16.60 -14.71
C PRO A 157 -0.97 -17.19 -14.38
#